data_a526e3b09569296c95ac3ad066d13364
#
_entry.id   a526e3b09569296c95ac3ad066d13364
#
_cell.length_a   1.000
_cell.length_b   1.000
_cell.length_c   1.000
_cell.angle_alpha   90.00
_cell.angle_beta   90.00
_cell.angle_gamma   90.00
#
_symmetry.space_group_name_H-M   'P 1'
#
loop_
_entity.id
_entity.type
_entity.pdbx_description
1 polymer ?
#
loop_
_entity_poly.entity_id
_entity_poly.type
_entity_poly.pdbx_seq_one_letter_code
_entity_poly.pdbx_strand_id
1 'polypeptide(L)'
;MSARAQTNLPALAVALLVLTTTAALGMALADGAFASAERDAGERRVAVALSERLVAPAGPLTTRANVLNETAVENLTANRLQNQYPVVGDRAVRVRLDDRTLVETGTPDGGTTIRRIVLVRETQTRSYEPALDIGNTTTIPRRTDRVRLTLDPPPRTALHTVRADGRAVLHNASGLQGNFTADLSRFETTRLAFSANRTLSTGDVDVTYVPAEEAKAILEVTVDAR
;
A
#
# COMPACT_ATOMS: atom_id res chain seq x y z
N MET A 1 86.88 -10.56 -11.95
CA MET A 1 85.63 -11.40 -12.02
C MET A 1 84.55 -10.76 -11.16
N SER A 2 83.99 -9.61 -11.54
CA SER A 2 82.91 -9.00 -10.70
C SER A 2 81.80 -8.25 -11.50
N ALA A 3 81.75 -8.33 -12.83
CA ALA A 3 80.82 -7.59 -13.62
C ALA A 3 79.45 -8.31 -13.85
N ARG A 4 79.41 -9.64 -13.57
CA ARG A 4 78.17 -10.42 -13.78
C ARG A 4 77.16 -10.40 -12.61
N ALA A 5 77.58 -10.00 -11.42
CA ALA A 5 76.70 -9.93 -10.25
C ALA A 5 75.84 -8.67 -10.22
N GLN A 6 76.26 -7.58 -10.88
CA GLN A 6 75.59 -6.30 -10.84
C GLN A 6 74.48 -6.15 -11.86
N THR A 7 74.40 -6.98 -12.91
CA THR A 7 73.37 -6.95 -13.94
C THR A 7 72.04 -7.52 -13.46
N ASN A 8 71.99 -8.31 -12.40
CA ASN A 8 70.79 -8.87 -11.84
C ASN A 8 70.05 -7.96 -10.82
N LEU A 9 70.73 -6.96 -10.26
CA LEU A 9 70.12 -6.05 -9.29
C LEU A 9 68.97 -5.21 -9.85
N PRO A 10 69.10 -4.58 -11.05
CA PRO A 10 67.98 -3.86 -11.62
C PRO A 10 66.77 -4.80 -11.99
N ALA A 11 67.10 -6.00 -12.47
CA ALA A 11 66.07 -6.99 -12.77
C ALA A 11 65.28 -7.46 -11.49
N LEU A 12 66.02 -7.65 -10.38
CA LEU A 12 65.41 -7.97 -9.10
C LEU A 12 64.57 -6.81 -8.56
N ALA A 13 65.05 -5.57 -8.70
CA ALA A 13 64.28 -4.38 -8.29
C ALA A 13 62.96 -4.23 -9.07
N VAL A 14 63.02 -4.45 -10.40
CA VAL A 14 61.81 -4.43 -11.24
C VAL A 14 60.86 -5.57 -10.88
N ALA A 15 61.37 -6.78 -10.66
CA ALA A 15 60.54 -7.91 -10.25
C ALA A 15 59.88 -7.68 -8.89
N LEU A 16 60.58 -7.09 -7.92
CA LEU A 16 60.05 -6.73 -6.61
C LEU A 16 59.00 -5.64 -6.72
N LEU A 17 59.18 -4.63 -7.56
CA LEU A 17 58.24 -3.55 -7.79
C LEU A 17 56.97 -4.08 -8.46
N VAL A 18 57.07 -4.96 -9.44
CA VAL A 18 55.92 -5.61 -10.07
C VAL A 18 55.16 -6.45 -9.05
N LEU A 19 55.87 -7.24 -8.23
CA LEU A 19 55.24 -8.08 -7.21
C LEU A 19 54.50 -7.26 -6.13
N THR A 20 55.12 -6.18 -5.67
CA THR A 20 54.48 -5.32 -4.66
C THR A 20 53.31 -4.56 -5.23
N THR A 21 53.37 -4.08 -6.48
CA THR A 21 52.25 -3.41 -7.13
C THR A 21 51.08 -4.36 -7.40
N THR A 22 51.35 -5.58 -7.83
CA THR A 22 50.28 -6.60 -8.03
C THR A 22 49.65 -7.04 -6.72
N ALA A 23 50.45 -7.20 -5.67
CA ALA A 23 49.95 -7.51 -4.32
C ALA A 23 49.08 -6.36 -3.75
N ALA A 24 49.54 -5.11 -3.89
CA ALA A 24 48.77 -3.95 -3.46
C ALA A 24 47.41 -3.82 -4.23
N LEU A 25 47.44 -4.03 -5.54
CA LEU A 25 46.23 -4.02 -6.35
C LEU A 25 45.27 -5.15 -5.95
N GLY A 26 45.82 -6.35 -5.71
CA GLY A 26 45.00 -7.49 -5.23
C GLY A 26 44.34 -7.22 -3.88
N MET A 27 45.06 -6.60 -2.92
CA MET A 27 44.48 -6.20 -1.63
C MET A 27 43.41 -5.14 -1.80
N ALA A 28 43.60 -4.11 -2.64
CA ALA A 28 42.62 -3.07 -2.87
C ALA A 28 41.32 -3.61 -3.51
N LEU A 29 41.44 -4.56 -4.43
CA LEU A 29 40.27 -5.24 -5.01
C LEU A 29 39.55 -6.12 -3.99
N ALA A 30 40.31 -6.83 -3.14
CA ALA A 30 39.69 -7.64 -2.08
C ALA A 30 38.95 -6.78 -1.05
N ASP A 31 39.58 -5.69 -0.58
CA ASP A 31 38.94 -4.75 0.35
C ASP A 31 37.66 -4.14 -0.24
N GLY A 32 37.66 -3.78 -1.53
CA GLY A 32 36.47 -3.30 -2.23
C GLY A 32 35.36 -4.33 -2.31
N ALA A 33 35.71 -5.60 -2.57
CA ALA A 33 34.76 -6.71 -2.62
C ALA A 33 34.11 -7.01 -1.25
N PHE A 34 34.94 -7.01 -0.17
CA PHE A 34 34.42 -7.20 1.20
C PHE A 34 33.53 -6.04 1.64
N ALA A 35 33.93 -4.80 1.39
CA ALA A 35 33.11 -3.63 1.71
C ALA A 35 31.80 -3.61 0.96
N SER A 36 31.74 -4.12 -0.28
CA SER A 36 30.50 -4.29 -1.04
C SER A 36 29.62 -5.37 -0.43
N ALA A 37 30.18 -6.53 -0.11
CA ALA A 37 29.43 -7.64 0.50
C ALA A 37 28.82 -7.28 1.86
N GLU A 38 29.50 -6.48 2.69
CA GLU A 38 28.98 -5.99 3.97
C GLU A 38 27.83 -4.98 3.76
N ARG A 39 27.94 -4.07 2.79
CA ARG A 39 26.88 -3.13 2.43
C ARG A 39 25.63 -3.87 1.97
N ASP A 40 25.75 -4.81 1.06
CA ASP A 40 24.64 -5.61 0.55
C ASP A 40 23.91 -6.36 1.67
N ALA A 41 24.62 -6.91 2.64
CA ALA A 41 24.00 -7.58 3.78
C ALA A 41 23.23 -6.61 4.70
N GLY A 42 23.76 -5.41 4.92
CA GLY A 42 23.13 -4.35 5.69
C GLY A 42 21.86 -3.82 5.02
N GLU A 43 21.92 -3.53 3.73
CA GLU A 43 20.80 -3.09 2.90
C GLU A 43 19.69 -4.11 2.88
N ARG A 44 20.03 -5.38 2.61
CA ARG A 44 19.07 -6.47 2.58
C ARG A 44 18.31 -6.62 3.90
N ARG A 45 19.03 -6.51 5.03
CA ARG A 45 18.40 -6.58 6.37
C ARG A 45 17.36 -5.47 6.56
N VAL A 46 17.72 -4.24 6.18
CA VAL A 46 16.81 -3.09 6.29
C VAL A 46 15.66 -3.19 5.29
N ALA A 47 15.92 -3.58 4.05
CA ALA A 47 14.89 -3.75 3.02
C ALA A 47 13.86 -4.83 3.43
N VAL A 48 14.32 -5.97 3.97
CA VAL A 48 13.45 -7.02 4.52
C VAL A 48 12.63 -6.48 5.68
N ALA A 49 13.29 -5.90 6.70
CA ALA A 49 12.62 -5.39 7.89
C ALA A 49 11.60 -4.28 7.57
N LEU A 50 11.93 -3.36 6.65
CA LEU A 50 11.01 -2.32 6.20
C LEU A 50 9.83 -2.93 5.44
N SER A 51 10.09 -3.83 4.48
CA SER A 51 9.04 -4.47 3.70
C SER A 51 8.06 -5.27 4.59
N GLU A 52 8.53 -5.89 5.68
CA GLU A 52 7.69 -6.59 6.65
C GLU A 52 6.83 -5.62 7.46
N ARG A 53 7.40 -4.53 7.92
CA ARG A 53 6.69 -3.51 8.70
C ARG A 53 5.64 -2.77 7.90
N LEU A 54 5.91 -2.49 6.61
CA LEU A 54 4.95 -1.84 5.72
C LEU A 54 3.66 -2.66 5.54
N VAL A 55 3.74 -4.00 5.63
CA VAL A 55 2.60 -4.90 5.45
C VAL A 55 2.13 -5.57 6.75
N ALA A 56 2.68 -5.15 7.89
CA ALA A 56 2.35 -5.72 9.19
C ALA A 56 0.87 -5.49 9.56
N PRO A 57 0.22 -6.42 10.30
CA PRO A 57 -1.14 -6.20 10.79
C PRO A 57 -1.17 -5.00 11.74
N ALA A 58 -2.23 -4.20 11.67
CA ALA A 58 -2.42 -2.96 12.44
C ALA A 58 -1.32 -1.90 12.22
N GLY A 59 -0.58 -2.00 11.11
CA GLY A 59 0.37 -0.97 10.68
C GLY A 59 -0.34 0.28 10.13
N PRO A 60 0.37 1.41 10.04
CA PRO A 60 -0.22 2.68 9.59
C PRO A 60 -0.68 2.67 8.12
N LEU A 61 -0.17 1.74 7.30
CA LEU A 61 -0.56 1.59 5.89
C LEU A 61 -1.53 0.42 5.65
N THR A 62 -1.86 -0.37 6.67
CA THR A 62 -2.60 -1.62 6.47
C THR A 62 -3.97 -1.60 7.14
N THR A 63 -4.95 -2.26 6.53
CA THR A 63 -6.22 -2.60 7.15
C THR A 63 -6.16 -3.97 7.84
N ARG A 64 -5.33 -4.86 7.35
CA ARG A 64 -4.94 -6.17 7.90
C ARG A 64 -3.61 -6.61 7.30
N ALA A 65 -3.01 -7.69 7.80
CA ALA A 65 -1.74 -8.19 7.26
C ALA A 65 -1.78 -8.36 5.72
N ASN A 66 -0.79 -7.81 5.04
CA ASN A 66 -0.63 -7.81 3.57
C ASN A 66 -1.79 -7.14 2.78
N VAL A 67 -2.65 -6.36 3.43
CA VAL A 67 -3.69 -5.56 2.78
C VAL A 67 -3.49 -4.09 3.08
N LEU A 68 -3.00 -3.37 2.10
CA LEU A 68 -2.75 -1.94 2.16
C LEU A 68 -4.06 -1.15 2.01
N ASN A 69 -4.17 -0.05 2.71
CA ASN A 69 -5.21 0.94 2.54
C ASN A 69 -4.77 1.93 1.46
N GLU A 70 -5.52 2.06 0.38
CA GLU A 70 -5.20 2.94 -0.75
C GLU A 70 -4.92 4.38 -0.31
N THR A 71 -5.83 4.96 0.47
CA THR A 71 -5.69 6.35 0.97
C THR A 71 -4.45 6.51 1.86
N ALA A 72 -4.14 5.53 2.71
CA ALA A 72 -2.97 5.59 3.58
C ALA A 72 -1.66 5.51 2.76
N VAL A 73 -1.64 4.71 1.72
CA VAL A 73 -0.52 4.56 0.78
C VAL A 73 -0.32 5.83 -0.04
N GLU A 74 -1.38 6.45 -0.54
CA GLU A 74 -1.33 7.70 -1.31
C GLU A 74 -0.81 8.88 -0.47
N ASN A 75 -1.08 8.88 0.82
CA ASN A 75 -0.62 9.87 1.76
C ASN A 75 0.76 9.57 2.37
N LEU A 76 1.47 8.54 1.89
CA LEU A 76 2.81 8.21 2.36
C LEU A 76 3.82 9.26 1.85
N THR A 77 4.48 9.93 2.78
CA THR A 77 5.53 10.93 2.50
C THR A 77 6.86 10.51 3.10
N ALA A 78 7.96 11.12 2.63
CA ALA A 78 9.30 10.85 3.16
C ALA A 78 9.37 11.05 4.70
N ASN A 79 8.80 12.13 5.21
CA ASN A 79 8.76 12.41 6.65
C ASN A 79 7.96 11.34 7.42
N ARG A 80 6.83 10.89 6.88
CA ARG A 80 6.04 9.81 7.50
C ARG A 80 6.80 8.50 7.48
N LEU A 81 7.47 8.18 6.38
CA LEU A 81 8.28 6.96 6.27
C LEU A 81 9.36 6.94 7.35
N GLN A 82 10.14 8.01 7.50
CA GLN A 82 11.20 8.10 8.49
C GLN A 82 10.68 8.05 9.94
N ASN A 83 9.59 8.78 10.23
CA ASN A 83 9.03 8.84 11.58
C ASN A 83 8.35 7.53 12.00
N GLN A 84 7.65 6.86 11.09
CA GLN A 84 6.90 5.64 11.40
C GLN A 84 7.77 4.37 11.31
N TYR A 85 8.87 4.44 10.54
CA TYR A 85 9.75 3.30 10.29
C TYR A 85 11.22 3.67 10.59
N PRO A 86 11.62 3.76 11.87
CA PRO A 86 13.00 4.14 12.25
C PRO A 86 14.09 3.21 11.70
N VAL A 87 13.73 2.01 11.23
CA VAL A 87 14.65 1.07 10.57
C VAL A 87 15.29 1.64 9.30
N VAL A 88 14.68 2.65 8.69
CA VAL A 88 15.20 3.36 7.52
C VAL A 88 16.52 4.09 7.86
N GLY A 89 16.57 4.77 9.02
CA GLY A 89 17.72 5.59 9.40
C GLY A 89 18.04 6.64 8.33
N ASP A 90 19.32 6.81 8.04
CA ASP A 90 19.84 7.79 7.07
C ASP A 90 19.98 7.20 5.64
N ARG A 91 19.45 6.00 5.39
CA ARG A 91 19.58 5.32 4.10
C ARG A 91 18.70 5.91 3.04
N ALA A 92 19.18 5.83 1.79
CA ALA A 92 18.34 6.11 0.64
C ALA A 92 17.34 4.96 0.45
N VAL A 93 16.06 5.29 0.35
CA VAL A 93 14.96 4.31 0.25
C VAL A 93 13.98 4.73 -0.82
N ARG A 94 13.58 3.78 -1.67
CA ARG A 94 12.47 3.92 -2.60
C ARG A 94 11.43 2.84 -2.33
N VAL A 95 10.18 3.27 -2.16
CA VAL A 95 9.03 2.37 -2.05
C VAL A 95 8.15 2.56 -3.28
N ARG A 96 7.86 1.47 -3.98
CA ARG A 96 6.99 1.46 -5.17
C ARG A 96 5.83 0.48 -4.97
N LEU A 97 4.73 0.79 -5.62
CA LEU A 97 3.59 -0.11 -5.75
C LEU A 97 3.32 -0.27 -7.25
N ASP A 98 3.55 -1.48 -7.76
CA ASP A 98 3.65 -1.75 -9.20
C ASP A 98 4.62 -0.76 -9.87
N ASP A 99 4.17 -0.01 -10.86
CA ASP A 99 5.00 0.97 -11.58
C ASP A 99 5.04 2.35 -10.94
N ARG A 100 4.26 2.60 -9.87
CA ARG A 100 4.16 3.91 -9.22
C ARG A 100 5.11 4.02 -8.03
N THR A 101 5.98 5.02 -8.03
CA THR A 101 6.76 5.39 -6.84
C THR A 101 5.85 6.07 -5.83
N LEU A 102 5.75 5.51 -4.63
CA LEU A 102 4.97 6.04 -3.52
C LEU A 102 5.78 7.09 -2.76
N VAL A 103 7.02 6.76 -2.43
CA VAL A 103 7.92 7.64 -1.68
C VAL A 103 9.37 7.31 -2.01
N GLU A 104 10.19 8.35 -2.01
CA GLU A 104 11.64 8.23 -2.19
C GLU A 104 12.35 9.16 -1.20
N THR A 105 13.40 8.66 -0.56
CA THR A 105 14.32 9.40 0.31
C THR A 105 15.73 9.17 -0.17
N GLY A 106 16.49 10.25 -0.34
CA GLY A 106 17.80 10.17 -0.99
C GLY A 106 17.70 9.80 -2.47
N THR A 107 18.75 9.25 -3.02
CA THR A 107 18.84 8.77 -4.41
C THR A 107 19.30 7.31 -4.41
N PRO A 108 18.42 6.33 -4.26
CA PRO A 108 18.82 4.92 -4.32
C PRO A 108 19.06 4.52 -5.79
N ASP A 109 20.33 4.67 -6.25
CA ASP A 109 20.75 4.33 -7.63
C ASP A 109 21.24 2.88 -7.77
N GLY A 110 21.08 2.10 -6.74
CA GLY A 110 21.45 0.69 -6.66
C GLY A 110 20.76 0.06 -5.47
N GLY A 111 21.51 -0.70 -4.70
CA GLY A 111 21.03 -1.27 -3.45
C GLY A 111 20.17 -2.52 -3.61
N THR A 112 19.64 -2.97 -2.49
CA THR A 112 18.87 -4.20 -2.42
C THR A 112 17.37 -3.93 -2.55
N THR A 113 16.71 -4.61 -3.49
CA THR A 113 15.26 -4.54 -3.68
C THR A 113 14.57 -5.81 -3.19
N ILE A 114 13.56 -5.64 -2.33
CA ILE A 114 12.65 -6.70 -1.88
C ILE A 114 11.27 -6.48 -2.51
N ARG A 115 10.71 -7.55 -3.08
CA ARG A 115 9.38 -7.54 -3.69
C ARG A 115 8.42 -8.41 -2.88
N ARG A 116 7.21 -7.89 -2.66
CA ARG A 116 6.12 -8.60 -1.99
C ARG A 116 4.82 -8.45 -2.76
N ILE A 117 4.07 -9.54 -2.85
CA ILE A 117 2.69 -9.49 -3.33
C ILE A 117 1.81 -9.01 -2.18
N VAL A 118 1.06 -7.97 -2.44
CA VAL A 118 0.11 -7.36 -1.49
C VAL A 118 -1.27 -7.24 -2.13
N LEU A 119 -2.27 -7.01 -1.31
CA LEU A 119 -3.58 -6.53 -1.76
C LEU A 119 -3.70 -5.05 -1.42
N VAL A 120 -4.29 -4.28 -2.31
CA VAL A 120 -4.64 -2.87 -2.07
C VAL A 120 -6.15 -2.80 -1.96
N ARG A 121 -6.66 -2.31 -0.83
CA ARG A 121 -8.08 -2.10 -0.62
C ARG A 121 -8.45 -0.71 -1.13
N GLU A 122 -9.32 -0.67 -2.12
CA GLU A 122 -9.93 0.55 -2.61
C GLU A 122 -10.80 1.19 -1.52
N THR A 123 -10.77 2.53 -1.47
CA THR A 123 -11.53 3.34 -0.52
C THR A 123 -12.43 4.36 -1.22
N GLN A 124 -12.61 4.20 -2.54
CA GLN A 124 -13.45 5.11 -3.31
C GLN A 124 -14.92 4.99 -2.89
N THR A 125 -15.48 6.12 -2.53
CA THR A 125 -16.91 6.23 -2.26
C THR A 125 -17.68 6.20 -3.58
N ARG A 126 -18.71 5.34 -3.65
CA ARG A 126 -19.66 5.30 -4.77
C ARG A 126 -21.00 5.81 -4.30
N SER A 127 -21.61 6.70 -5.07
CA SER A 127 -22.94 7.23 -4.83
C SER A 127 -23.81 7.03 -6.07
N TYR A 128 -25.08 6.70 -5.89
CA TYR A 128 -26.05 6.60 -6.95
C TYR A 128 -27.48 6.77 -6.44
N GLU A 129 -28.35 7.24 -7.31
CA GLU A 129 -29.79 7.36 -7.09
C GLU A 129 -30.47 6.13 -7.69
N PRO A 130 -31.06 5.23 -6.87
CA PRO A 130 -31.73 4.05 -7.41
C PRO A 130 -33.04 4.43 -8.11
N ALA A 131 -33.30 3.76 -9.23
CA ALA A 131 -34.63 3.82 -9.87
C ALA A 131 -35.63 2.98 -9.03
N LEU A 132 -36.48 3.64 -8.26
CA LEU A 132 -37.40 2.99 -7.33
C LEU A 132 -38.85 2.86 -7.87
N ASP A 133 -39.08 3.31 -9.08
CA ASP A 133 -40.40 3.32 -9.76
C ASP A 133 -40.96 1.90 -9.93
N ILE A 134 -40.10 0.89 -9.95
CA ILE A 134 -40.47 -0.51 -10.09
C ILE A 134 -40.06 -1.29 -8.83
N GLY A 135 -40.90 -1.26 -7.80
CA GLY A 135 -40.81 -2.17 -6.66
C GLY A 135 -40.06 -1.68 -5.44
N ASN A 136 -39.70 -0.39 -5.34
CA ASN A 136 -39.04 0.22 -4.15
C ASN A 136 -37.84 -0.59 -3.62
N THR A 137 -37.01 -1.14 -4.51
CA THR A 137 -35.85 -1.94 -4.11
C THR A 137 -34.61 -1.59 -4.89
N THR A 138 -33.46 -1.71 -4.25
CA THR A 138 -32.15 -1.61 -4.89
C THR A 138 -31.20 -2.66 -4.33
N THR A 139 -30.05 -2.84 -4.98
CA THR A 139 -29.09 -3.87 -4.63
C THR A 139 -27.73 -3.26 -4.33
N ILE A 140 -27.18 -3.59 -3.17
CA ILE A 140 -25.83 -3.22 -2.77
C ILE A 140 -24.91 -4.42 -3.04
N PRO A 141 -23.77 -4.21 -3.72
CA PRO A 141 -22.86 -5.30 -4.03
C PRO A 141 -22.24 -5.89 -2.75
N ARG A 142 -21.89 -7.16 -2.80
CA ARG A 142 -21.11 -7.83 -1.76
C ARG A 142 -19.81 -7.06 -1.49
N ARG A 143 -19.19 -7.27 -0.34
CA ARG A 143 -18.00 -6.56 0.17
C ARG A 143 -18.27 -5.11 0.60
N THR A 144 -19.55 -4.77 0.79
CA THR A 144 -19.97 -3.51 1.41
C THR A 144 -20.45 -3.81 2.82
N ASP A 145 -19.78 -3.27 3.82
CA ASP A 145 -20.13 -3.49 5.23
C ASP A 145 -21.05 -2.39 5.78
N ARG A 146 -21.12 -1.27 5.08
CA ARG A 146 -21.90 -0.11 5.49
C ARG A 146 -22.41 0.68 4.30
N VAL A 147 -23.64 1.15 4.40
CA VAL A 147 -24.26 2.06 3.45
C VAL A 147 -24.74 3.32 4.16
N ARG A 148 -24.55 4.47 3.53
CA ARG A 148 -25.21 5.72 3.91
C ARG A 148 -26.38 5.95 2.95
N LEU A 149 -27.53 6.26 3.52
CA LEU A 149 -28.76 6.57 2.80
C LEU A 149 -29.12 8.02 3.10
N THR A 150 -29.24 8.83 2.04
CA THR A 150 -29.87 10.13 2.13
C THR A 150 -31.31 9.96 1.63
N LEU A 151 -32.28 10.20 2.50
CA LEU A 151 -33.70 9.99 2.25
C LEU A 151 -34.39 11.36 2.20
N ASP A 152 -34.93 11.71 1.05
CA ASP A 152 -35.64 12.97 0.83
C ASP A 152 -37.00 12.72 0.08
N PRO A 153 -37.93 11.96 0.68
CA PRO A 153 -39.21 11.67 0.05
C PRO A 153 -40.02 12.95 -0.15
N PRO A 154 -40.76 13.08 -1.25
CA PRO A 154 -41.52 14.27 -1.56
C PRO A 154 -42.68 14.49 -0.55
N PRO A 155 -43.26 15.70 -0.49
CA PRO A 155 -44.35 16.03 0.41
C PRO A 155 -45.49 15.03 0.30
N ARG A 156 -46.03 14.57 1.46
CA ARG A 156 -47.10 13.54 1.60
C ARG A 156 -46.65 12.11 1.30
N THR A 157 -45.35 11.88 1.07
CA THR A 157 -44.76 10.53 1.00
C THR A 157 -43.98 10.28 2.29
N ALA A 158 -44.36 9.26 3.04
CA ALA A 158 -43.69 8.86 4.25
C ALA A 158 -43.02 7.50 4.02
N LEU A 159 -41.67 7.51 4.10
CA LEU A 159 -40.85 6.30 4.09
C LEU A 159 -40.70 5.82 5.53
N HIS A 160 -41.28 4.68 5.89
CA HIS A 160 -41.33 4.22 7.29
C HIS A 160 -40.24 3.22 7.63
N THR A 161 -39.82 2.38 6.67
CA THR A 161 -38.91 1.28 6.96
C THR A 161 -37.96 1.04 5.79
N VAL A 162 -36.68 0.83 6.10
CA VAL A 162 -35.69 0.27 5.17
C VAL A 162 -35.32 -1.13 5.68
N ARG A 163 -35.40 -2.11 4.79
CA ARG A 163 -35.04 -3.50 5.08
C ARG A 163 -33.80 -3.90 4.25
N ALA A 164 -32.88 -4.61 4.87
CA ALA A 164 -31.77 -5.28 4.22
C ALA A 164 -32.06 -6.79 4.26
N ASP A 165 -32.26 -7.42 3.11
CA ASP A 165 -32.58 -8.84 2.98
C ASP A 165 -33.73 -9.30 3.90
N GLY A 166 -34.78 -8.48 3.96
CA GLY A 166 -35.98 -8.72 4.79
C GLY A 166 -35.88 -8.24 6.24
N ARG A 167 -34.69 -7.99 6.77
CA ARG A 167 -34.46 -7.46 8.13
C ARG A 167 -34.58 -5.94 8.14
N ALA A 168 -35.40 -5.38 9.02
CA ALA A 168 -35.47 -3.94 9.20
C ALA A 168 -34.16 -3.40 9.77
N VAL A 169 -33.52 -2.49 9.03
CA VAL A 169 -32.27 -1.80 9.42
C VAL A 169 -32.52 -0.36 9.86
N LEU A 170 -33.58 0.25 9.31
CA LEU A 170 -34.09 1.56 9.74
C LEU A 170 -35.60 1.48 9.88
N HIS A 171 -36.16 2.09 10.92
CA HIS A 171 -37.61 2.20 11.12
C HIS A 171 -37.98 3.47 11.89
N ASN A 172 -38.96 4.21 11.37
CA ASN A 172 -39.55 5.33 12.06
C ASN A 172 -41.03 5.46 11.62
N ALA A 173 -41.97 5.32 12.56
CA ALA A 173 -43.40 5.40 12.30
C ALA A 173 -43.83 6.78 11.79
N SER A 174 -43.11 7.86 12.16
CA SER A 174 -43.38 9.22 11.71
C SER A 174 -42.77 9.54 10.33
N GLY A 175 -42.01 8.62 9.76
CA GLY A 175 -41.27 8.77 8.49
C GLY A 175 -39.80 8.97 8.70
N LEU A 176 -39.03 8.47 7.73
CA LEU A 176 -37.55 8.62 7.64
C LEU A 176 -37.25 9.73 6.64
N GLN A 177 -36.53 10.77 7.07
CA GLN A 177 -35.99 11.86 6.24
C GLN A 177 -34.63 12.28 6.76
N GLY A 178 -33.68 12.55 5.88
CA GLY A 178 -32.31 12.93 6.19
C GLY A 178 -31.29 11.81 5.99
N ASN A 179 -30.15 11.89 6.68
CA ASN A 179 -29.02 10.98 6.49
C ASN A 179 -29.02 9.86 7.54
N PHE A 180 -28.95 8.63 7.05
CA PHE A 180 -28.91 7.44 7.88
C PHE A 180 -27.73 6.56 7.47
N THR A 181 -27.25 5.75 8.41
CA THR A 181 -26.22 4.73 8.14
C THR A 181 -26.77 3.39 8.57
N ALA A 182 -26.58 2.39 7.72
CA ALA A 182 -26.98 1.01 7.99
C ALA A 182 -25.78 0.07 7.79
N ASP A 183 -25.56 -0.84 8.75
CA ASP A 183 -24.55 -1.88 8.65
C ASP A 183 -25.15 -3.07 7.87
N LEU A 184 -24.33 -3.59 6.94
CA LEU A 184 -24.69 -4.67 6.02
C LEU A 184 -23.76 -5.87 6.19
N SER A 185 -24.18 -7.04 5.64
CA SER A 185 -23.31 -8.18 5.50
C SER A 185 -22.34 -7.98 4.33
N ARG A 186 -21.03 -7.97 4.62
CA ARG A 186 -20.00 -7.84 3.56
C ARG A 186 -19.82 -9.11 2.72
N PHE A 187 -20.44 -10.22 3.10
CA PHE A 187 -20.23 -11.52 2.48
C PHE A 187 -21.17 -11.80 1.31
N GLU A 188 -22.28 -11.13 1.26
CA GLU A 188 -23.37 -11.33 0.27
C GLU A 188 -23.79 -10.00 -0.36
N THR A 189 -24.47 -10.13 -1.49
CA THR A 189 -25.15 -9.00 -2.13
C THR A 189 -26.42 -8.72 -1.34
N THR A 190 -26.59 -7.49 -0.85
CA THR A 190 -27.72 -7.10 -0.02
C THR A 190 -28.79 -6.43 -0.85
N ARG A 191 -30.03 -6.88 -0.75
CA ARG A 191 -31.19 -6.21 -1.31
C ARG A 191 -31.78 -5.25 -0.28
N LEU A 192 -31.75 -3.95 -0.60
CA LEU A 192 -32.46 -2.94 0.17
C LEU A 192 -33.89 -2.80 -0.35
N ALA A 193 -34.86 -2.84 0.55
CA ALA A 193 -36.26 -2.63 0.27
C ALA A 193 -36.82 -1.46 1.10
N PHE A 194 -37.49 -0.53 0.45
CA PHE A 194 -38.02 0.70 1.03
C PHE A 194 -39.54 0.60 1.16
N SER A 195 -40.05 0.70 2.38
CA SER A 195 -41.49 0.64 2.66
C SER A 195 -42.03 2.05 2.89
N ALA A 196 -42.73 2.58 1.91
CA ALA A 196 -43.35 3.90 1.96
C ALA A 196 -44.86 3.80 1.71
N ASN A 197 -45.60 4.83 2.09
CA ASN A 197 -47.07 4.92 1.84
C ASN A 197 -47.42 5.24 0.38
N ARG A 198 -46.42 5.63 -0.44
CA ARG A 198 -46.52 5.91 -1.88
C ARG A 198 -45.31 5.36 -2.60
N THR A 199 -45.39 5.26 -3.93
CA THR A 199 -44.24 4.90 -4.78
C THR A 199 -43.16 5.98 -4.66
N LEU A 200 -41.92 5.53 -4.46
CA LEU A 200 -40.75 6.39 -4.49
C LEU A 200 -40.25 6.54 -5.92
N SER A 201 -39.64 7.66 -6.22
CA SER A 201 -39.07 7.98 -7.53
C SER A 201 -37.51 8.09 -7.44
N THR A 202 -36.87 8.16 -8.59
CA THR A 202 -35.44 8.50 -8.66
C THR A 202 -35.24 9.88 -8.02
N GLY A 203 -34.22 10.00 -7.15
CA GLY A 203 -33.91 11.22 -6.38
C GLY A 203 -34.51 11.25 -4.97
N ASP A 204 -35.52 10.44 -4.64
CA ASP A 204 -36.06 10.36 -3.28
C ASP A 204 -35.12 9.65 -2.31
N VAL A 205 -34.17 8.87 -2.86
CA VAL A 205 -33.15 8.11 -2.11
C VAL A 205 -31.81 8.24 -2.83
N ASP A 206 -30.80 8.69 -2.13
CA ASP A 206 -29.39 8.58 -2.54
C ASP A 206 -28.71 7.49 -1.71
N VAL A 207 -27.95 6.65 -2.38
CA VAL A 207 -27.23 5.53 -1.78
C VAL A 207 -25.74 5.73 -1.95
N THR A 208 -25.05 5.90 -0.85
CA THR A 208 -23.59 6.07 -0.81
C THR A 208 -22.95 4.90 -0.07
N TYR A 209 -21.94 4.26 -0.66
CA TYR A 209 -21.22 3.15 -0.06
C TYR A 209 -19.76 3.11 -0.50
N VAL A 210 -18.93 2.43 0.28
CA VAL A 210 -17.53 2.14 -0.06
C VAL A 210 -17.40 0.64 -0.27
N PRO A 211 -17.19 0.18 -1.50
CA PRO A 211 -16.95 -1.24 -1.74
C PRO A 211 -15.58 -1.61 -1.19
N ALA A 212 -15.49 -2.74 -0.48
CA ALA A 212 -14.21 -3.27 -0.04
C ALA A 212 -13.60 -4.14 -1.16
N GLU A 213 -13.32 -3.53 -2.29
CA GLU A 213 -12.59 -4.16 -3.39
C GLU A 213 -11.10 -4.21 -3.06
N GLU A 214 -10.48 -5.34 -3.38
CA GLU A 214 -9.05 -5.56 -3.14
C GLU A 214 -8.40 -5.98 -4.46
N ALA A 215 -7.48 -5.16 -4.94
CA ALA A 215 -6.66 -5.43 -6.12
C ALA A 215 -5.30 -5.99 -5.70
N LYS A 216 -4.76 -6.94 -6.50
CA LYS A 216 -3.41 -7.47 -6.29
C LYS A 216 -2.39 -6.50 -6.84
N ALA A 217 -1.34 -6.22 -6.07
CA ALA A 217 -0.23 -5.35 -6.47
C ALA A 217 1.12 -5.91 -5.97
N ILE A 218 2.21 -5.40 -6.50
CA ILE A 218 3.58 -5.70 -6.08
C ILE A 218 4.15 -4.50 -5.33
N LEU A 219 4.43 -4.70 -4.04
CA LEU A 219 5.17 -3.74 -3.24
C LEU A 219 6.67 -3.99 -3.40
N GLU A 220 7.41 -2.99 -3.86
CA GLU A 220 8.86 -3.01 -3.99
C GLU A 220 9.49 -2.06 -2.98
N VAL A 221 10.49 -2.52 -2.26
CA VAL A 221 11.27 -1.73 -1.31
C VAL A 221 12.73 -1.84 -1.70
N THR A 222 13.30 -0.74 -2.15
CA THR A 222 14.73 -0.63 -2.47
C THR A 222 15.42 0.16 -1.36
N VAL A 223 16.53 -0.35 -0.84
CA VAL A 223 17.35 0.30 0.17
C VAL A 223 18.79 0.33 -0.32
N ASP A 224 19.40 1.50 -0.27
CA ASP A 224 20.78 1.77 -0.63
C ASP A 224 21.51 2.38 0.59
N ALA A 225 22.64 1.80 0.95
CA ALA A 225 23.48 2.29 2.03
C ALA A 225 24.46 3.35 1.47
N ARG A 226 24.10 4.59 1.53
CA ARG A 226 25.05 5.69 1.30
C ARG A 226 25.52 6.29 2.58
#